data_fbc710b6c68d595c5badb5b621440407
#
_entry.id   fbc710b6c68d595c5badb5b621440407
#
_cell.length_a   1.000
_cell.length_b   1.000
_cell.length_c   1.000
_cell.angle_alpha   90.00
_cell.angle_beta   90.00
_cell.angle_gamma   90.00
#
_symmetry.space_group_name_H-M   'P 1'
#
loop_
_entity.id
_entity.type
_entity.pdbx_description
1 polymer ?
#
loop_
_entity_poly.entity_id
_entity_poly.type
_entity_poly.pdbx_seq_one_letter_code
_entity_poly.pdbx_strand_id
1 'polypeptide(L)'
;IGAAAMDGFSVDSMSNMTLDAMAGFGREHMEEMDIGLFAAFDDSRMAALDGSAINGFNVDHLAAMGADLMDAFTADHMQYMAPDLMDNLTADQFAAMDPLAMAGFGMDHMKNLPADAISFFTPAQMGNMAPDAMSGFTPQHITNFTDDFFAALTPTNMGGFDPLTIKALPKDKVLEFFTPAEFQQMPAMDMSKMFANFDPTQFTPADVSSMIPDSWLMDPTSGKIP
;
A
#
# COMPACT_ATOMS: atom_id res chain seq x y z
N ILE A 1 -1.72 17.65 -27.56
CA ILE A 1 -0.81 18.77 -27.21
C ILE A 1 0.56 18.14 -26.99
N GLY A 2 1.65 18.76 -27.47
CA GLY A 2 3.00 18.27 -27.17
C GLY A 2 3.48 18.78 -25.81
N ALA A 3 4.32 18.00 -25.09
CA ALA A 3 4.83 18.34 -23.75
C ALA A 3 5.48 19.73 -23.69
N ALA A 4 6.25 20.10 -24.71
CA ALA A 4 6.87 21.45 -24.82
C ALA A 4 5.86 22.63 -24.82
N ALA A 5 4.57 22.36 -24.98
CA ALA A 5 3.56 23.40 -24.87
C ALA A 5 3.17 23.72 -23.43
N MET A 6 3.61 22.91 -22.45
CA MET A 6 3.31 23.10 -21.03
C MET A 6 3.84 24.45 -20.51
N ASP A 7 4.97 24.93 -21.01
CA ASP A 7 5.53 26.25 -20.68
C ASP A 7 4.59 27.43 -20.97
N GLY A 8 3.62 27.23 -21.85
CA GLY A 8 2.65 28.25 -22.24
C GLY A 8 1.33 28.19 -21.46
N PHE A 9 1.16 27.21 -20.56
CA PHE A 9 -0.05 27.09 -19.78
C PHE A 9 -0.07 28.09 -18.62
N SER A 10 -1.25 28.61 -18.36
CA SER A 10 -1.54 29.39 -17.15
C SER A 10 -2.56 28.64 -16.28
N VAL A 11 -2.68 29.04 -15.01
CA VAL A 11 -3.71 28.51 -14.10
C VAL A 11 -5.10 28.66 -14.72
N ASP A 12 -5.40 29.81 -15.39
CA ASP A 12 -6.67 30.03 -16.06
C ASP A 12 -6.89 29.04 -17.22
N SER A 13 -5.86 28.76 -18.04
CA SER A 13 -6.00 27.82 -19.14
C SER A 13 -6.18 26.37 -18.65
N MET A 14 -5.50 25.99 -17.58
CA MET A 14 -5.69 24.68 -16.92
C MET A 14 -7.09 24.57 -16.31
N SER A 15 -7.57 25.60 -15.60
CA SER A 15 -8.90 25.61 -14.98
C SER A 15 -10.05 25.51 -15.99
N ASN A 16 -9.84 25.99 -17.22
CA ASN A 16 -10.81 25.91 -18.30
C ASN A 16 -10.70 24.66 -19.17
N MET A 17 -9.74 23.77 -18.89
CA MET A 17 -9.56 22.55 -19.64
C MET A 17 -10.67 21.54 -19.30
N THR A 18 -11.15 20.82 -20.31
CA THR A 18 -12.10 19.72 -20.09
C THR A 18 -11.42 18.50 -19.48
N LEU A 19 -12.18 17.67 -18.76
CA LEU A 19 -11.65 16.43 -18.18
C LEU A 19 -11.13 15.46 -19.26
N ASP A 20 -11.78 15.40 -20.42
CA ASP A 20 -11.28 14.61 -21.56
C ASP A 20 -9.91 15.09 -22.06
N ALA A 21 -9.65 16.40 -21.98
CA ALA A 21 -8.35 16.94 -22.33
C ALA A 21 -7.31 16.64 -21.24
N MET A 22 -7.69 16.63 -19.96
CA MET A 22 -6.85 16.21 -18.84
C MET A 22 -6.44 14.72 -18.98
N ALA A 23 -7.37 13.85 -19.35
CA ALA A 23 -7.09 12.43 -19.62
C ALA A 23 -6.06 12.21 -20.76
N GLY A 24 -5.84 13.22 -21.59
CA GLY A 24 -4.80 13.20 -22.63
C GLY A 24 -3.40 13.58 -22.15
N PHE A 25 -3.22 13.95 -20.86
CA PHE A 25 -1.89 14.18 -20.32
C PHE A 25 -1.21 12.84 -20.04
N GLY A 26 0.03 12.73 -20.49
CA GLY A 26 0.89 11.59 -20.18
C GLY A 26 2.10 12.07 -19.37
N ARG A 27 3.01 11.13 -19.07
CA ARG A 27 4.24 11.34 -18.33
C ARG A 27 5.00 12.61 -18.73
N GLU A 28 5.27 12.78 -20.05
CA GLU A 28 6.06 13.90 -20.56
C GLU A 28 5.41 15.27 -20.28
N HIS A 29 4.08 15.33 -20.20
CA HIS A 29 3.38 16.57 -19.85
C HIS A 29 3.57 16.91 -18.38
N MET A 30 3.56 15.89 -17.50
CA MET A 30 3.73 16.09 -16.06
C MET A 30 5.18 16.43 -15.73
N GLU A 31 6.17 15.84 -16.42
CA GLU A 31 7.59 16.17 -16.26
C GLU A 31 7.90 17.65 -16.56
N GLU A 32 7.19 18.25 -17.52
CA GLU A 32 7.36 19.65 -17.93
C GLU A 32 6.36 20.60 -17.26
N MET A 33 5.51 20.10 -16.37
CA MET A 33 4.47 20.93 -15.73
C MET A 33 5.08 21.84 -14.67
N ASP A 34 4.79 23.16 -14.77
CA ASP A 34 5.12 24.10 -13.70
C ASP A 34 4.28 23.82 -12.45
N ILE A 35 4.93 23.75 -11.29
CA ILE A 35 4.28 23.46 -10.01
C ILE A 35 3.14 24.44 -9.66
N GLY A 36 3.20 25.69 -10.15
CA GLY A 36 2.16 26.68 -9.99
C GLY A 36 0.83 26.31 -10.65
N LEU A 37 0.86 25.39 -11.64
CA LEU A 37 -0.35 24.93 -12.31
C LEU A 37 -1.20 24.00 -11.43
N PHE A 38 -0.63 23.40 -10.38
CA PHE A 38 -1.40 22.60 -9.41
C PHE A 38 -2.47 23.43 -8.68
N ALA A 39 -2.35 24.75 -8.63
CA ALA A 39 -3.41 25.62 -8.14
C ALA A 39 -4.72 25.54 -8.95
N ALA A 40 -4.67 25.00 -10.17
CA ALA A 40 -5.84 24.76 -11.02
C ALA A 40 -6.42 23.35 -10.88
N PHE A 41 -5.75 22.45 -10.15
CA PHE A 41 -6.23 21.10 -9.95
C PHE A 41 -7.27 21.04 -8.84
N ASP A 42 -8.31 20.29 -9.09
CA ASP A 42 -9.28 19.80 -8.14
C ASP A 42 -9.36 18.26 -8.26
N ASP A 43 -10.12 17.62 -7.39
CA ASP A 43 -10.30 16.17 -7.37
C ASP A 43 -10.71 15.61 -8.73
N SER A 44 -11.61 16.31 -9.43
CA SER A 44 -12.10 15.87 -10.74
C SER A 44 -11.00 15.87 -11.80
N ARG A 45 -10.13 16.88 -11.78
CA ARG A 45 -9.00 16.98 -12.71
C ARG A 45 -7.91 15.99 -12.39
N MET A 46 -7.61 15.79 -11.10
CA MET A 46 -6.66 14.79 -10.66
C MET A 46 -7.15 13.40 -11.05
N ALA A 47 -8.39 13.05 -10.72
CA ALA A 47 -8.98 11.75 -11.06
C ALA A 47 -9.13 11.50 -12.57
N ALA A 48 -9.12 12.55 -13.38
CA ALA A 48 -9.21 12.44 -14.85
C ALA A 48 -7.87 12.18 -15.52
N LEU A 49 -6.74 12.34 -14.82
CA LEU A 49 -5.43 11.98 -15.37
C LEU A 49 -5.38 10.47 -15.67
N ASP A 50 -4.69 10.11 -16.74
CA ASP A 50 -4.29 8.72 -16.96
C ASP A 50 -3.25 8.32 -15.91
N GLY A 51 -3.36 7.11 -15.34
CA GLY A 51 -2.42 6.65 -14.31
C GLY A 51 -0.95 6.81 -14.73
N SER A 52 -0.64 6.54 -15.99
CA SER A 52 0.72 6.69 -16.52
C SER A 52 1.27 8.12 -16.48
N ALA A 53 0.41 9.15 -16.37
CA ALA A 53 0.83 10.53 -16.20
C ALA A 53 1.55 10.73 -14.86
N ILE A 54 1.12 10.02 -13.81
CA ILE A 54 1.70 10.09 -12.46
C ILE A 54 3.18 9.71 -12.45
N ASN A 55 3.63 8.90 -13.38
CA ASN A 55 5.06 8.57 -13.53
C ASN A 55 5.95 9.77 -13.95
N GLY A 56 5.33 10.88 -14.33
CA GLY A 56 6.03 12.15 -14.57
C GLY A 56 6.12 13.06 -13.35
N PHE A 57 5.52 12.67 -12.22
CA PHE A 57 5.61 13.45 -10.99
C PHE A 57 7.00 13.36 -10.38
N ASN A 58 7.39 14.43 -9.70
CA ASN A 58 8.62 14.53 -8.93
C ASN A 58 8.32 15.07 -7.52
N VAL A 59 9.34 15.22 -6.70
CA VAL A 59 9.24 15.71 -5.31
C VAL A 59 8.61 17.10 -5.23
N ASP A 60 8.94 18.00 -6.16
CA ASP A 60 8.40 19.36 -6.17
C ASP A 60 6.90 19.37 -6.48
N HIS A 61 6.45 18.49 -7.37
CA HIS A 61 5.04 18.29 -7.66
C HIS A 61 4.28 17.79 -6.41
N LEU A 62 4.82 16.79 -5.69
CA LEU A 62 4.21 16.30 -4.45
C LEU A 62 4.16 17.39 -3.37
N ALA A 63 5.24 18.18 -3.22
CA ALA A 63 5.30 19.26 -2.25
C ALA A 63 4.31 20.40 -2.58
N ALA A 64 4.02 20.63 -3.86
CA ALA A 64 3.06 21.63 -4.31
C ALA A 64 1.59 21.17 -4.16
N MET A 65 1.36 19.85 -4.11
CA MET A 65 0.00 19.30 -3.91
C MET A 65 -0.39 19.38 -2.44
N GLY A 66 -1.57 19.92 -2.17
CA GLY A 66 -2.22 19.81 -0.86
C GLY A 66 -2.66 18.37 -0.58
N ALA A 67 -2.85 18.06 0.71
CA ALA A 67 -3.38 16.76 1.12
C ALA A 67 -4.75 16.45 0.46
N ASP A 68 -5.57 17.46 0.25
CA ASP A 68 -6.90 17.31 -0.35
C ASP A 68 -6.86 16.63 -1.73
N LEU A 69 -5.82 16.89 -2.55
CA LEU A 69 -5.69 16.25 -3.87
C LEU A 69 -5.33 14.77 -3.80
N MET A 70 -4.85 14.28 -2.66
CA MET A 70 -4.50 12.86 -2.49
C MET A 70 -5.72 11.95 -2.42
N ASP A 71 -6.89 12.48 -2.02
CA ASP A 71 -8.16 11.73 -2.02
C ASP A 71 -8.61 11.36 -3.44
N ALA A 72 -8.21 12.14 -4.43
CA ALA A 72 -8.52 11.89 -5.84
C ALA A 72 -7.61 10.85 -6.52
N PHE A 73 -6.56 10.39 -5.84
CA PHE A 73 -5.69 9.34 -6.38
C PHE A 73 -6.42 8.00 -6.40
N THR A 74 -6.32 7.31 -7.52
CA THR A 74 -6.88 5.97 -7.72
C THR A 74 -5.81 4.90 -7.57
N ALA A 75 -6.20 3.63 -7.51
CA ALA A 75 -5.25 2.52 -7.56
C ALA A 75 -4.37 2.54 -8.82
N ASP A 76 -4.92 2.97 -9.95
CA ASP A 76 -4.17 3.12 -11.19
C ASP A 76 -3.09 4.20 -11.07
N HIS A 77 -3.42 5.36 -10.46
CA HIS A 77 -2.44 6.41 -10.18
C HIS A 77 -1.31 5.89 -9.28
N MET A 78 -1.65 5.20 -8.19
CA MET A 78 -0.65 4.68 -7.25
C MET A 78 0.26 3.62 -7.87
N GLN A 79 -0.26 2.80 -8.78
CA GLN A 79 0.54 1.81 -9.52
C GLN A 79 1.67 2.45 -10.33
N TYR A 80 1.45 3.65 -10.87
CA TYR A 80 2.42 4.37 -11.68
C TYR A 80 3.25 5.40 -10.92
N MET A 81 2.94 5.65 -9.66
CA MET A 81 3.75 6.54 -8.82
C MET A 81 5.16 5.96 -8.66
N ALA A 82 6.17 6.79 -8.84
CA ALA A 82 7.55 6.34 -8.67
C ALA A 82 7.80 5.96 -7.21
N PRO A 83 8.34 4.75 -6.91
CA PRO A 83 8.53 4.28 -5.54
C PRO A 83 9.43 5.16 -4.67
N ASP A 84 10.38 5.87 -5.28
CA ASP A 84 11.28 6.81 -4.59
C ASP A 84 10.59 8.10 -4.13
N LEU A 85 9.35 8.32 -4.52
CA LEU A 85 8.55 9.42 -4.00
C LEU A 85 7.89 9.11 -2.65
N MET A 86 7.88 7.85 -2.22
CA MET A 86 7.20 7.42 -1.00
C MET A 86 7.76 8.07 0.26
N ASP A 87 9.06 8.35 0.33
CA ASP A 87 9.71 9.00 1.48
C ASP A 87 9.48 10.52 1.52
N ASN A 88 8.87 11.09 0.48
CA ASN A 88 8.57 12.52 0.37
C ASN A 88 7.10 12.87 0.66
N LEU A 89 6.24 11.88 0.83
CA LEU A 89 4.85 12.09 1.21
C LEU A 89 4.73 12.46 2.70
N THR A 90 3.93 13.45 2.99
CA THR A 90 3.65 13.86 4.38
C THR A 90 2.60 12.97 5.03
N ALA A 91 2.53 13.00 6.38
CA ALA A 91 1.50 12.29 7.13
C ALA A 91 0.07 12.67 6.68
N ASP A 92 -0.16 13.96 6.44
CA ASP A 92 -1.46 14.47 6.00
C ASP A 92 -1.82 13.96 4.60
N GLN A 93 -0.83 13.88 3.69
CA GLN A 93 -1.02 13.32 2.35
C GLN A 93 -1.34 11.81 2.41
N PHE A 94 -0.63 11.03 3.22
CA PHE A 94 -0.96 9.61 3.44
C PHE A 94 -2.36 9.42 4.01
N ALA A 95 -2.71 10.19 5.05
CA ALA A 95 -4.00 10.08 5.71
C ALA A 95 -5.18 10.45 4.78
N ALA A 96 -4.95 11.36 3.83
CA ALA A 96 -5.97 11.82 2.88
C ALA A 96 -6.20 10.87 1.70
N MET A 97 -5.29 9.93 1.42
CA MET A 97 -5.47 8.98 0.30
C MET A 97 -6.73 8.14 0.47
N ASP A 98 -7.51 8.00 -0.62
CA ASP A 98 -8.64 7.06 -0.63
C ASP A 98 -8.14 5.64 -0.29
N PRO A 99 -8.77 4.95 0.68
CA PRO A 99 -8.42 3.57 0.99
C PRO A 99 -8.39 2.63 -0.22
N LEU A 100 -9.20 2.85 -1.24
CA LEU A 100 -9.19 2.02 -2.46
C LEU A 100 -7.93 2.25 -3.31
N ALA A 101 -7.28 3.41 -3.21
CA ALA A 101 -6.03 3.68 -3.89
C ALA A 101 -4.89 2.75 -3.43
N MET A 102 -5.00 2.23 -2.19
CA MET A 102 -4.01 1.31 -1.62
C MET A 102 -3.84 0.01 -2.41
N ALA A 103 -4.84 -0.39 -3.20
CA ALA A 103 -4.73 -1.55 -4.08
C ALA A 103 -3.70 -1.36 -5.21
N GLY A 104 -3.29 -0.13 -5.49
CA GLY A 104 -2.25 0.19 -6.47
C GLY A 104 -0.82 0.16 -5.93
N PHE A 105 -0.66 0.07 -4.59
CA PHE A 105 0.67 -0.07 -4.01
C PHE A 105 1.28 -1.44 -4.33
N GLY A 106 2.54 -1.45 -4.75
CA GLY A 106 3.33 -2.66 -4.95
C GLY A 106 4.46 -2.77 -3.94
N MET A 107 5.21 -3.86 -4.02
CA MET A 107 6.35 -4.18 -3.15
C MET A 107 7.38 -3.04 -3.07
N ASP A 108 7.71 -2.43 -4.20
CA ASP A 108 8.76 -1.40 -4.24
C ASP A 108 8.31 -0.09 -3.59
N HIS A 109 7.02 0.26 -3.63
CA HIS A 109 6.47 1.38 -2.88
C HIS A 109 6.69 1.18 -1.37
N MET A 110 6.35 0.00 -0.86
CA MET A 110 6.49 -0.30 0.56
C MET A 110 7.94 -0.41 1.02
N LYS A 111 8.85 -0.88 0.17
CA LYS A 111 10.30 -0.91 0.47
C LYS A 111 10.92 0.48 0.62
N ASN A 112 10.42 1.45 -0.14
CA ASN A 112 10.91 2.82 -0.10
C ASN A 112 10.17 3.69 0.93
N LEU A 113 9.14 3.14 1.58
CA LEU A 113 8.42 3.82 2.64
C LEU A 113 9.30 3.91 3.89
N PRO A 114 9.45 5.09 4.53
CA PRO A 114 10.07 5.19 5.84
C PRO A 114 9.32 4.35 6.88
N ALA A 115 10.06 3.66 7.75
CA ALA A 115 9.45 2.73 8.69
C ALA A 115 8.43 3.39 9.65
N ASP A 116 8.63 4.65 10.00
CA ASP A 116 7.73 5.43 10.84
C ASP A 116 6.49 5.93 10.10
N ALA A 117 6.54 6.02 8.76
CA ALA A 117 5.38 6.40 7.94
C ALA A 117 4.23 5.38 8.01
N ILE A 118 4.49 4.16 8.50
CA ILE A 118 3.45 3.17 8.78
C ILE A 118 2.37 3.73 9.72
N SER A 119 2.75 4.57 10.67
CA SER A 119 1.81 5.20 11.59
C SER A 119 0.85 6.22 10.94
N PHE A 120 1.11 6.60 9.69
CA PHE A 120 0.26 7.53 8.93
C PHE A 120 -0.92 6.83 8.24
N PHE A 121 -0.84 5.51 8.06
CA PHE A 121 -1.92 4.76 7.43
C PHE A 121 -3.09 4.54 8.37
N THR A 122 -4.30 4.65 7.83
CA THR A 122 -5.51 4.27 8.53
C THR A 122 -5.76 2.76 8.42
N PRO A 123 -6.53 2.15 9.34
CA PRO A 123 -6.91 0.74 9.23
C PRO A 123 -7.61 0.39 7.91
N ALA A 124 -8.45 1.30 7.39
CA ALA A 124 -9.13 1.09 6.11
C ALA A 124 -8.16 1.02 4.93
N GLN A 125 -7.13 1.88 4.92
CA GLN A 125 -6.07 1.84 3.92
C GLN A 125 -5.30 0.53 3.98
N MET A 126 -4.96 0.07 5.18
CA MET A 126 -4.25 -1.20 5.37
C MET A 126 -5.04 -2.40 4.86
N GLY A 127 -6.33 -2.46 5.18
CA GLY A 127 -7.20 -3.55 4.73
C GLY A 127 -7.33 -3.66 3.20
N ASN A 128 -7.10 -2.57 2.48
CA ASN A 128 -7.18 -2.51 1.02
C ASN A 128 -5.83 -2.73 0.29
N MET A 129 -4.72 -2.85 1.01
CA MET A 129 -3.43 -3.14 0.37
C MET A 129 -3.42 -4.52 -0.30
N ALA A 130 -2.84 -4.58 -1.48
CA ALA A 130 -2.64 -5.84 -2.19
C ALA A 130 -1.57 -6.71 -1.50
N PRO A 131 -1.63 -8.06 -1.61
CA PRO A 131 -0.59 -8.94 -1.06
C PRO A 131 0.81 -8.64 -1.58
N ASP A 132 0.93 -8.12 -2.80
CA ASP A 132 2.21 -7.71 -3.37
C ASP A 132 2.86 -6.56 -2.56
N ALA A 133 2.07 -5.56 -2.17
CA ALA A 133 2.54 -4.49 -1.29
C ALA A 133 3.05 -5.03 0.05
N MET A 134 2.35 -6.03 0.63
CA MET A 134 2.73 -6.63 1.90
C MET A 134 4.13 -7.28 1.86
N SER A 135 4.56 -7.78 0.69
CA SER A 135 5.90 -8.35 0.51
C SER A 135 7.03 -7.31 0.58
N GLY A 136 6.70 -6.03 0.48
CA GLY A 136 7.64 -4.92 0.61
C GLY A 136 7.90 -4.49 2.06
N PHE A 137 7.08 -4.91 3.02
CA PHE A 137 7.33 -4.61 4.42
C PHE A 137 8.60 -5.27 4.93
N THR A 138 9.32 -4.57 5.77
CA THR A 138 10.57 -5.01 6.40
C THR A 138 10.37 -5.23 7.90
N PRO A 139 11.29 -5.94 8.59
CA PRO A 139 11.26 -6.04 10.05
C PRO A 139 11.20 -4.69 10.77
N GLN A 140 11.80 -3.62 10.21
CA GLN A 140 11.73 -2.28 10.77
C GLN A 140 10.31 -1.70 10.72
N HIS A 141 9.58 -1.95 9.64
CA HIS A 141 8.17 -1.55 9.54
C HIS A 141 7.33 -2.22 10.63
N ILE A 142 7.53 -3.52 10.89
CA ILE A 142 6.81 -4.29 11.92
C ILE A 142 6.92 -3.63 13.31
N THR A 143 8.05 -3.01 13.65
CA THR A 143 8.23 -2.35 14.95
C THR A 143 7.35 -1.12 15.14
N ASN A 144 6.79 -0.59 14.06
CA ASN A 144 5.89 0.56 14.07
C ASN A 144 4.41 0.18 13.86
N PHE A 145 4.11 -1.11 13.74
CA PHE A 145 2.72 -1.56 13.62
C PHE A 145 1.95 -1.30 14.91
N THR A 146 0.82 -0.62 14.79
CA THR A 146 -0.12 -0.42 15.89
C THR A 146 -1.09 -1.60 16.02
N ASP A 147 -1.82 -1.67 17.13
CA ASP A 147 -2.87 -2.67 17.33
C ASP A 147 -3.97 -2.53 16.27
N ASP A 148 -4.34 -1.30 15.90
CA ASP A 148 -5.30 -1.03 14.84
C ASP A 148 -4.80 -1.53 13.48
N PHE A 149 -3.49 -1.44 13.24
CA PHE A 149 -2.87 -1.98 12.03
C PHE A 149 -2.98 -3.51 11.99
N PHE A 150 -2.62 -4.21 13.08
CA PHE A 150 -2.77 -5.66 13.16
C PHE A 150 -4.22 -6.11 12.99
N ALA A 151 -5.16 -5.38 13.59
CA ALA A 151 -6.60 -5.67 13.49
C ALA A 151 -7.16 -5.47 12.07
N ALA A 152 -6.52 -4.63 11.27
CA ALA A 152 -6.92 -4.36 9.88
C ALA A 152 -6.36 -5.37 8.87
N LEU A 153 -5.36 -6.18 9.27
CA LEU A 153 -4.81 -7.20 8.39
C LEU A 153 -5.84 -8.29 8.08
N THR A 154 -6.00 -8.59 6.82
CA THR A 154 -6.83 -9.70 6.36
C THR A 154 -5.97 -10.95 6.14
N PRO A 155 -6.56 -12.16 6.09
CA PRO A 155 -5.83 -13.37 5.71
C PRO A 155 -5.06 -13.23 4.38
N THR A 156 -5.61 -12.47 3.45
CA THR A 156 -5.00 -12.20 2.14
C THR A 156 -3.76 -11.32 2.27
N ASN A 157 -3.83 -10.25 3.06
CA ASN A 157 -2.68 -9.37 3.33
C ASN A 157 -1.55 -10.16 4.01
N MET A 158 -1.89 -10.95 5.04
CA MET A 158 -0.92 -11.74 5.80
C MET A 158 -0.13 -12.71 4.92
N GLY A 159 -0.79 -13.34 3.94
CA GLY A 159 -0.13 -14.22 2.97
C GLY A 159 0.93 -13.52 2.13
N GLY A 160 0.84 -12.19 2.00
CA GLY A 160 1.79 -11.37 1.24
C GLY A 160 3.15 -11.16 1.94
N PHE A 161 3.24 -11.23 3.26
CA PHE A 161 4.51 -10.98 3.96
C PHE A 161 5.64 -11.90 3.51
N ASP A 162 6.86 -11.37 3.43
CA ASP A 162 8.05 -12.17 3.17
C ASP A 162 8.50 -12.95 4.43
N PRO A 163 9.38 -13.97 4.29
CA PRO A 163 9.84 -14.79 5.40
C PRO A 163 10.54 -14.02 6.53
N LEU A 164 11.26 -12.93 6.22
CA LEU A 164 11.97 -12.13 7.23
C LEU A 164 10.98 -11.29 8.03
N THR A 165 10.00 -10.74 7.35
CA THR A 165 8.91 -9.96 7.95
C THR A 165 8.05 -10.86 8.85
N ILE A 166 7.67 -12.06 8.40
CA ILE A 166 6.96 -13.05 9.22
C ILE A 166 7.74 -13.38 10.50
N LYS A 167 9.06 -13.57 10.38
CA LYS A 167 9.92 -13.89 11.53
C LYS A 167 9.97 -12.74 12.56
N ALA A 168 9.77 -11.50 12.13
CA ALA A 168 9.80 -10.33 12.99
C ALA A 168 8.45 -10.05 13.69
N LEU A 169 7.37 -10.76 13.32
CA LEU A 169 6.05 -10.56 13.91
C LEU A 169 6.06 -10.85 15.41
N PRO A 170 5.57 -9.94 16.27
CA PRO A 170 5.47 -10.17 17.69
C PRO A 170 4.45 -11.27 18.00
N LYS A 171 4.85 -12.26 18.82
CA LYS A 171 4.01 -13.42 19.17
C LYS A 171 2.66 -13.01 19.77
N ASP A 172 2.69 -12.07 20.72
CA ASP A 172 1.48 -11.59 21.41
C ASP A 172 0.48 -11.02 20.40
N LYS A 173 0.94 -10.24 19.44
CA LYS A 173 0.11 -9.68 18.37
C LYS A 173 -0.43 -10.75 17.42
N VAL A 174 0.42 -11.71 17.04
CA VAL A 174 -0.04 -12.83 16.20
C VAL A 174 -1.14 -13.62 16.91
N LEU A 175 -0.97 -13.95 18.20
CA LEU A 175 -1.95 -14.73 18.95
C LEU A 175 -3.22 -13.93 19.28
N GLU A 176 -3.13 -12.61 19.38
CA GLU A 176 -4.27 -11.73 19.67
C GLU A 176 -5.15 -11.50 18.43
N PHE A 177 -4.53 -11.20 17.29
CA PHE A 177 -5.24 -10.74 16.09
C PHE A 177 -5.47 -11.83 15.04
N PHE A 178 -4.75 -12.96 15.11
CA PHE A 178 -4.87 -14.03 14.12
C PHE A 178 -5.47 -15.28 14.72
N THR A 179 -6.78 -15.36 14.64
CA THR A 179 -7.53 -16.50 15.16
C THR A 179 -7.50 -17.70 14.20
N PRO A 180 -7.82 -18.93 14.67
CA PRO A 180 -7.96 -20.10 13.79
C PRO A 180 -8.98 -19.89 12.66
N ALA A 181 -10.01 -19.08 12.88
CA ALA A 181 -11.00 -18.78 11.86
C ALA A 181 -10.44 -17.90 10.72
N GLU A 182 -9.51 -17.01 11.03
CA GLU A 182 -8.81 -16.19 10.03
C GLU A 182 -7.80 -17.03 9.26
N PHE A 183 -7.05 -17.89 9.93
CA PHE A 183 -6.14 -18.81 9.25
C PHE A 183 -6.87 -19.78 8.31
N GLN A 184 -8.11 -20.18 8.61
CA GLN A 184 -8.91 -21.00 7.69
C GLN A 184 -9.22 -20.31 6.36
N GLN A 185 -9.24 -18.98 6.33
CA GLN A 185 -9.51 -18.20 5.13
C GLN A 185 -8.26 -17.95 4.29
N MET A 186 -7.08 -18.21 4.86
CA MET A 186 -5.80 -18.05 4.17
C MET A 186 -5.57 -19.22 3.20
N PRO A 187 -5.02 -18.98 2.00
CA PRO A 187 -4.57 -20.06 1.12
C PRO A 187 -3.57 -20.98 1.83
N ALA A 188 -3.70 -22.28 1.62
CA ALA A 188 -2.85 -23.28 2.31
C ALA A 188 -1.34 -23.04 2.11
N MET A 189 -0.95 -22.54 0.92
CA MET A 189 0.45 -22.22 0.63
C MET A 189 0.96 -21.06 1.50
N ASP A 190 0.14 -20.01 1.70
CA ASP A 190 0.50 -18.84 2.49
C ASP A 190 0.56 -19.20 3.98
N MET A 191 -0.35 -20.02 4.45
CA MET A 191 -0.34 -20.55 5.82
C MET A 191 0.91 -21.39 6.08
N SER A 192 1.28 -22.30 5.16
CA SER A 192 2.50 -23.09 5.26
C SER A 192 3.75 -22.20 5.28
N LYS A 193 3.78 -21.15 4.48
CA LYS A 193 4.84 -20.14 4.46
C LYS A 193 4.95 -19.43 5.82
N MET A 194 3.82 -19.01 6.40
CA MET A 194 3.80 -18.35 7.70
C MET A 194 4.33 -19.26 8.81
N PHE A 195 3.78 -20.45 8.96
CA PHE A 195 4.22 -21.37 10.01
C PHE A 195 5.68 -21.81 9.88
N ALA A 196 6.19 -21.96 8.66
CA ALA A 196 7.58 -22.28 8.41
C ALA A 196 8.56 -21.15 8.78
N ASN A 197 8.09 -19.92 8.87
CA ASN A 197 8.91 -18.72 9.08
C ASN A 197 8.68 -18.03 10.43
N PHE A 198 7.75 -18.49 11.26
CA PHE A 198 7.65 -18.00 12.64
C PHE A 198 8.95 -18.26 13.39
N ASP A 199 9.34 -17.31 14.23
CA ASP A 199 10.54 -17.46 15.06
C ASP A 199 10.33 -18.58 16.10
N PRO A 200 11.05 -19.71 16.01
CA PRO A 200 10.87 -20.84 16.91
C PRO A 200 11.30 -20.52 18.36
N THR A 201 11.98 -19.40 18.58
CA THR A 201 12.32 -18.93 19.92
C THR A 201 11.16 -18.21 20.60
N GLN A 202 10.22 -17.69 19.80
CA GLN A 202 9.01 -17.01 20.26
C GLN A 202 7.80 -17.94 20.24
N PHE A 203 7.60 -18.67 19.14
CA PHE A 203 6.44 -19.55 18.94
C PHE A 203 6.76 -20.99 19.28
N THR A 204 6.10 -21.52 20.30
CA THR A 204 6.20 -22.94 20.64
C THR A 204 5.30 -23.79 19.75
N PRO A 205 5.52 -25.12 19.65
CA PRO A 205 4.60 -26.02 18.96
C PRO A 205 3.15 -25.94 19.46
N ALA A 206 2.96 -25.63 20.75
CA ALA A 206 1.62 -25.44 21.32
C ALA A 206 0.93 -24.18 20.82
N ASP A 207 1.69 -23.09 20.68
CA ASP A 207 1.17 -21.85 20.11
C ASP A 207 0.73 -22.06 18.65
N VAL A 208 1.58 -22.68 17.84
CA VAL A 208 1.26 -23.01 16.44
C VAL A 208 0.05 -23.92 16.36
N SER A 209 -0.04 -24.95 17.22
CA SER A 209 -1.20 -25.86 17.26
C SER A 209 -2.50 -25.13 17.62
N SER A 210 -2.44 -24.09 18.46
CA SER A 210 -3.63 -23.30 18.82
C SER A 210 -4.14 -22.41 17.67
N MET A 211 -3.31 -22.09 16.72
CA MET A 211 -3.66 -21.29 15.53
C MET A 211 -4.15 -22.15 14.36
N ILE A 212 -3.83 -23.45 14.36
CA ILE A 212 -4.28 -24.37 13.31
C ILE A 212 -5.74 -24.76 13.55
N PRO A 213 -6.61 -24.69 12.56
CA PRO A 213 -7.99 -25.16 12.69
C PRO A 213 -8.09 -26.63 13.05
N ASP A 214 -9.04 -27.01 13.93
CA ASP A 214 -9.26 -28.40 14.34
C ASP A 214 -9.45 -29.36 13.16
N SER A 215 -10.05 -28.86 12.05
CA SER A 215 -10.22 -29.64 10.83
C SER A 215 -8.91 -30.07 10.16
N TRP A 216 -7.80 -29.42 10.50
CA TRP A 216 -6.47 -29.71 9.98
C TRP A 216 -5.65 -30.61 10.91
N LEU A 217 -6.02 -30.68 12.19
CA LEU A 217 -5.38 -31.55 13.18
C LEU A 217 -5.81 -33.02 13.07
N MET A 218 -6.78 -33.34 12.21
CA MET A 218 -7.50 -34.61 12.21
C MET A 218 -7.01 -35.64 11.17
N ASP A 219 -5.78 -35.60 10.72
CA ASP A 219 -5.23 -36.77 10.04
C ASP A 219 -3.90 -37.23 10.64
N PRO A 220 -3.99 -38.05 11.72
CA PRO A 220 -2.79 -38.65 12.34
C PRO A 220 -2.10 -39.68 11.44
N THR A 221 -2.64 -40.02 10.25
CA THR A 221 -2.11 -41.06 9.37
C THR A 221 -1.33 -40.50 8.18
N SER A 222 -1.51 -39.23 7.80
CA SER A 222 -0.83 -38.67 6.62
C SER A 222 0.51 -38.00 6.94
N GLY A 223 0.71 -37.54 8.17
CA GLY A 223 1.96 -36.85 8.57
C GLY A 223 2.22 -35.56 7.73
N LYS A 224 1.23 -35.09 6.98
CA LYS A 224 1.29 -33.90 6.14
C LYS A 224 0.20 -32.94 6.60
N ILE A 225 0.60 -31.71 6.86
CA ILE A 225 -0.32 -30.57 6.85
C ILE A 225 -0.84 -30.47 5.40
N PRO A 226 -2.15 -30.43 5.17
CA PRO A 226 -2.71 -30.39 3.82
C PRO A 226 -2.19 -29.22 3.01
#